data_c82406953210813257ce3a9bb2de2ce8
#
_entry.id   c82406953210813257ce3a9bb2de2ce8
#
_cell.length_a   1.000
_cell.length_b   1.000
_cell.length_c   1.000
_cell.angle_alpha   90.00
_cell.angle_beta   90.00
_cell.angle_gamma   90.00
#
_symmetry.space_group_name_H-M   'P 1'
#
loop_
_entity.id
_entity.type
_entity.pdbx_description
1 polymer ?
#
loop_
_entity_poly.entity_id
_entity_poly.type
_entity_poly.pdbx_seq_one_letter_code
_entity_poly.pdbx_strand_id
1 'polypeptide(L)'
;MSETLYHVSANPHVRDNGSTQKIMLDVIIALLPATIFGIYIFGVSAALTVAISVATCVVVEYIYQKLMKQPITVSDLSAALTGLLLALNLPPEAPFWMPILGGIFAIIVVKQVFGGLGQNFMNPALGARCFLMISFAARMTSFTYDGVTTATPLAVMEQGKSIDVMKSFLGFVPGTIGETSALLLIIGGAYLVFKKVISPIIPCVYVAVVAIFVLIFGGHGFDLSYMAAQIFSGGLMLGAIFMATDYVTSPITKNGKIIYAIVLGILTGLFRLFGPMAEGVSYSIIIANLLVPLIERVTVPTPFGIVKKGGKSNE
;
A
#
# COMPACT_ATOMS: atom_id res chain seq x y z
N MET A 1 21.91 -54.04 -21.70
CA MET A 1 22.47 -53.00 -20.78
C MET A 1 21.43 -51.90 -20.72
N SER A 2 20.74 -51.73 -19.62
CA SER A 2 19.82 -50.61 -19.45
C SER A 2 20.65 -49.35 -19.16
N GLU A 3 20.67 -48.43 -20.11
CA GLU A 3 21.26 -47.10 -19.90
C GLU A 3 20.45 -46.41 -18.77
N THR A 4 21.07 -46.27 -17.63
CA THR A 4 20.54 -45.45 -16.54
C THR A 4 20.66 -43.97 -16.95
N LEU A 5 19.59 -43.38 -17.49
CA LEU A 5 19.52 -41.97 -17.78
C LEU A 5 19.54 -41.18 -16.45
N TYR A 6 20.64 -40.46 -16.22
CA TYR A 6 20.75 -39.55 -15.09
C TYR A 6 19.90 -38.29 -15.35
N HIS A 7 19.03 -37.97 -14.39
CA HIS A 7 18.23 -36.75 -14.48
C HIS A 7 19.09 -35.56 -14.08
N VAL A 8 19.49 -34.75 -15.07
CA VAL A 8 20.23 -33.50 -14.81
C VAL A 8 19.23 -32.35 -14.72
N SER A 9 19.08 -31.74 -13.56
CA SER A 9 18.25 -30.54 -13.38
C SER A 9 19.06 -29.28 -13.66
N ALA A 10 18.43 -28.30 -14.29
CA ALA A 10 19.03 -26.98 -14.49
C ALA A 10 19.14 -26.21 -13.15
N ASN A 11 20.18 -25.38 -13.01
CA ASN A 11 20.32 -24.48 -11.85
C ASN A 11 19.11 -23.53 -11.73
N PRO A 12 18.70 -23.17 -10.49
CA PRO A 12 19.26 -23.58 -9.19
C PRO A 12 18.75 -24.95 -8.73
N HIS A 13 19.63 -25.75 -8.13
CA HIS A 13 19.29 -27.08 -7.61
C HIS A 13 18.50 -27.02 -6.29
N VAL A 14 18.68 -25.96 -5.50
CA VAL A 14 17.90 -25.67 -4.28
C VAL A 14 16.87 -24.62 -4.62
N ARG A 15 15.59 -24.96 -4.47
CA ARG A 15 14.45 -24.06 -4.71
C ARG A 15 13.73 -23.81 -3.40
N ASP A 16 13.32 -22.56 -3.17
CA ASP A 16 12.42 -22.21 -2.08
C ASP A 16 11.00 -22.71 -2.43
N ASN A 17 10.28 -23.20 -1.43
CA ASN A 17 8.87 -23.60 -1.53
C ASN A 17 7.90 -22.39 -1.47
N GLY A 18 8.42 -21.18 -1.54
CA GLY A 18 7.64 -19.95 -1.60
C GLY A 18 6.80 -19.91 -2.88
N SER A 19 5.50 -19.72 -2.75
CA SER A 19 4.61 -19.48 -3.88
C SER A 19 3.96 -18.10 -3.75
N THR A 20 3.66 -17.47 -4.89
CA THR A 20 2.94 -16.19 -4.92
C THR A 20 1.65 -16.26 -4.11
N GLN A 21 0.91 -17.36 -4.23
CA GLN A 21 -0.31 -17.59 -3.48
C GLN A 21 -0.09 -17.55 -1.95
N LYS A 22 0.98 -18.17 -1.45
CA LYS A 22 1.29 -18.14 0.00
C LYS A 22 1.61 -16.73 0.48
N ILE A 23 2.39 -15.99 -0.31
CA ILE A 23 2.74 -14.60 0.01
C ILE A 23 1.49 -13.72 0.05
N MET A 24 0.63 -13.81 -0.97
CA MET A 24 -0.63 -13.04 -1.00
C MET A 24 -1.56 -13.43 0.14
N LEU A 25 -1.63 -14.72 0.49
CA LEU A 25 -2.39 -15.20 1.64
C LEU A 25 -1.85 -14.65 2.97
N ASP A 26 -0.54 -14.65 3.18
CA ASP A 26 0.07 -14.08 4.38
C ASP A 26 -0.25 -12.57 4.53
N VAL A 27 -0.26 -11.82 3.42
CA VAL A 27 -0.66 -10.39 3.44
C VAL A 27 -2.14 -10.23 3.77
N ILE A 28 -3.02 -11.06 3.21
CA ILE A 28 -4.46 -11.05 3.55
C ILE A 28 -4.64 -11.36 5.04
N ILE A 29 -3.98 -12.39 5.58
CA ILE A 29 -4.04 -12.75 7.00
C ILE A 29 -3.58 -11.57 7.88
N ALA A 30 -2.50 -10.89 7.49
CA ALA A 30 -2.00 -9.72 8.22
C ALA A 30 -2.98 -8.54 8.24
N LEU A 31 -3.83 -8.40 7.20
CA LEU A 31 -4.84 -7.35 7.10
C LEU A 31 -6.16 -7.71 7.79
N LEU A 32 -6.44 -9.01 8.04
CA LEU A 32 -7.70 -9.45 8.63
C LEU A 32 -8.03 -8.77 9.98
N PRO A 33 -7.10 -8.62 10.94
CA PRO A 33 -7.41 -7.96 12.21
C PRO A 33 -7.91 -6.53 12.02
N ALA A 34 -7.24 -5.75 11.16
CA ALA A 34 -7.66 -4.37 10.86
C ALA A 34 -9.00 -4.35 10.11
N THR A 35 -9.22 -5.27 9.18
CA THR A 35 -10.49 -5.39 8.44
C THR A 35 -11.66 -5.73 9.37
N ILE A 36 -11.49 -6.72 10.26
CA ILE A 36 -12.53 -7.13 11.21
C ILE A 36 -12.84 -5.98 12.18
N PHE A 37 -11.83 -5.26 12.63
CA PHE A 37 -12.01 -4.11 13.52
C PHE A 37 -12.72 -2.96 12.81
N GLY A 38 -12.39 -2.66 11.55
CA GLY A 38 -13.09 -1.68 10.73
C GLY A 38 -14.57 -2.06 10.53
N ILE A 39 -14.86 -3.34 10.28
CA ILE A 39 -16.24 -3.84 10.19
C ILE A 39 -16.96 -3.71 11.55
N TYR A 40 -16.28 -3.98 12.65
CA TYR A 40 -16.84 -3.84 13.98
C TYR A 40 -17.26 -2.38 14.30
N ILE A 41 -16.41 -1.41 13.91
CA ILE A 41 -16.69 0.02 14.15
C ILE A 41 -17.77 0.56 13.23
N PHE A 42 -17.69 0.28 11.91
CA PHE A 42 -18.56 0.88 10.90
C PHE A 42 -19.75 -0.01 10.51
N GLY A 43 -19.83 -1.21 11.07
CA GLY A 43 -20.98 -2.11 10.91
C GLY A 43 -21.11 -2.74 9.51
N VAL A 44 -22.36 -3.05 9.16
CA VAL A 44 -22.72 -3.84 7.96
C VAL A 44 -22.32 -3.12 6.66
N SER A 45 -22.34 -1.80 6.63
CA SER A 45 -21.99 -1.02 5.42
C SER A 45 -20.53 -1.28 5.03
N ALA A 46 -19.60 -1.25 6.00
CA ALA A 46 -18.20 -1.57 5.76
C ALA A 46 -18.02 -3.03 5.30
N ALA A 47 -18.73 -3.98 5.91
CA ALA A 47 -18.68 -5.39 5.50
C ALA A 47 -19.14 -5.58 4.04
N LEU A 48 -20.21 -4.92 3.63
CA LEU A 48 -20.68 -4.95 2.25
C LEU A 48 -19.68 -4.32 1.28
N THR A 49 -19.08 -3.19 1.64
CA THR A 49 -18.04 -2.52 0.82
C THR A 49 -16.85 -3.45 0.60
N VAL A 50 -16.38 -4.12 1.66
CA VAL A 50 -15.28 -5.11 1.57
C VAL A 50 -15.68 -6.28 0.67
N ALA A 51 -16.84 -6.88 0.90
CA ALA A 51 -17.31 -8.03 0.12
C ALA A 51 -17.49 -7.69 -1.37
N ILE A 52 -18.12 -6.56 -1.68
CA ILE A 52 -18.34 -6.10 -3.06
C ILE A 52 -17.00 -5.81 -3.75
N SER A 53 -16.08 -5.13 -3.09
CA SER A 53 -14.78 -4.79 -3.67
C SER A 53 -13.97 -6.04 -4.01
N VAL A 54 -13.86 -6.99 -3.06
CA VAL A 54 -13.14 -8.25 -3.28
C VAL A 54 -13.80 -9.08 -4.37
N ALA A 55 -15.13 -9.26 -4.32
CA ALA A 55 -15.86 -10.01 -5.33
C ALA A 55 -15.70 -9.40 -6.72
N THR A 56 -15.81 -8.07 -6.83
CA THR A 56 -15.64 -7.37 -8.11
C THR A 56 -14.25 -7.59 -8.69
N CYS A 57 -13.18 -7.41 -7.90
CA CYS A 57 -11.83 -7.60 -8.38
C CYS A 57 -11.58 -9.03 -8.89
N VAL A 58 -12.06 -10.04 -8.15
CA VAL A 58 -11.92 -11.46 -8.53
C VAL A 58 -12.71 -11.79 -9.79
N VAL A 59 -13.96 -11.34 -9.87
CA VAL A 59 -14.83 -11.60 -11.03
C VAL A 59 -14.32 -10.88 -12.28
N VAL A 60 -13.91 -9.62 -12.15
CA VAL A 60 -13.39 -8.83 -13.28
C VAL A 60 -12.10 -9.43 -13.82
N GLU A 61 -11.18 -9.88 -12.95
CA GLU A 61 -9.96 -10.56 -13.38
C GLU A 61 -10.27 -11.85 -14.13
N TYR A 62 -11.16 -12.68 -13.60
CA TYR A 62 -11.59 -13.92 -14.25
C TYR A 62 -12.21 -13.65 -15.63
N ILE A 63 -13.13 -12.69 -15.73
CA ILE A 63 -13.78 -12.33 -16.98
C ILE A 63 -12.78 -11.81 -18.00
N TYR A 64 -11.89 -10.91 -17.59
CA TYR A 64 -10.86 -10.35 -18.48
C TYR A 64 -9.95 -11.44 -19.04
N GLN A 65 -9.38 -12.30 -18.19
CA GLN A 65 -8.49 -13.37 -18.59
C GLN A 65 -9.19 -14.37 -19.53
N LYS A 66 -10.45 -14.69 -19.27
CA LYS A 66 -11.25 -15.56 -20.14
C LYS A 66 -11.54 -14.93 -21.50
N LEU A 67 -11.90 -13.64 -21.55
CA LEU A 67 -12.15 -12.91 -22.79
C LEU A 67 -10.89 -12.76 -23.64
N MET A 68 -9.76 -12.45 -23.00
CA MET A 68 -8.46 -12.28 -23.67
C MET A 68 -7.74 -13.60 -23.93
N LYS A 69 -8.37 -14.76 -23.61
CA LYS A 69 -7.79 -16.10 -23.75
C LYS A 69 -6.43 -16.27 -23.06
N GLN A 70 -6.25 -15.58 -21.94
CA GLN A 70 -5.07 -15.68 -21.08
C GLN A 70 -5.23 -16.82 -20.07
N PRO A 71 -4.11 -17.35 -19.52
CA PRO A 71 -4.20 -18.32 -18.42
C PRO A 71 -4.91 -17.72 -17.22
N ILE A 72 -5.83 -18.51 -16.62
CA ILE A 72 -6.59 -18.05 -15.44
C ILE A 72 -5.68 -18.14 -14.22
N THR A 73 -5.34 -16.99 -13.63
CA THR A 73 -4.44 -16.87 -12.46
C THR A 73 -5.17 -16.42 -11.18
N VAL A 74 -6.47 -16.37 -11.18
CA VAL A 74 -7.29 -15.90 -10.03
C VAL A 74 -6.96 -16.62 -8.71
N SER A 75 -6.49 -17.88 -8.79
CA SER A 75 -6.07 -18.67 -7.64
C SER A 75 -4.82 -18.14 -6.90
N ASP A 76 -4.10 -17.18 -7.48
CA ASP A 76 -2.94 -16.53 -6.85
C ASP A 76 -3.32 -15.57 -5.71
N LEU A 77 -4.62 -15.28 -5.53
CA LEU A 77 -5.20 -14.38 -4.53
C LEU A 77 -4.82 -12.90 -4.70
N SER A 78 -4.10 -12.52 -5.75
CA SER A 78 -3.69 -11.13 -5.96
C SER A 78 -4.87 -10.18 -6.24
N ALA A 79 -5.90 -10.66 -6.97
CA ALA A 79 -7.14 -9.88 -7.18
C ALA A 79 -7.92 -9.69 -5.87
N ALA A 80 -8.00 -10.74 -5.05
CA ALA A 80 -8.66 -10.65 -3.75
C ALA A 80 -7.93 -9.66 -2.83
N LEU A 81 -6.60 -9.70 -2.79
CA LEU A 81 -5.79 -8.74 -2.04
C LEU A 81 -5.99 -7.31 -2.56
N THR A 82 -5.97 -7.11 -3.89
CA THR A 82 -6.23 -5.79 -4.49
C THR A 82 -7.60 -5.25 -4.08
N GLY A 83 -8.64 -6.09 -4.13
CA GLY A 83 -9.99 -5.73 -3.70
C GLY A 83 -10.07 -5.40 -2.21
N LEU A 84 -9.36 -6.15 -1.36
CA LEU A 84 -9.29 -5.90 0.08
C LEU A 84 -8.60 -4.56 0.37
N LEU A 85 -7.43 -4.31 -0.23
CA LEU A 85 -6.69 -3.06 -0.07
C LEU A 85 -7.50 -1.87 -0.59
N LEU A 86 -8.22 -2.02 -1.71
CA LEU A 86 -9.10 -0.98 -2.22
C LEU A 86 -10.23 -0.68 -1.23
N ALA A 87 -10.91 -1.71 -0.72
CA ALA A 87 -11.99 -1.55 0.25
C ALA A 87 -11.52 -0.83 1.52
N LEU A 88 -10.35 -1.20 2.04
CA LEU A 88 -9.76 -0.54 3.21
C LEU A 88 -9.45 0.95 2.98
N ASN A 89 -9.34 1.38 1.74
CA ASN A 89 -9.13 2.78 1.36
C ASN A 89 -10.42 3.53 1.00
N LEU A 90 -11.57 2.89 1.09
CA LEU A 90 -12.87 3.52 0.83
C LEU A 90 -13.53 4.01 2.14
N PRO A 91 -14.37 5.06 2.07
CA PRO A 91 -15.26 5.42 3.15
C PRO A 91 -16.22 4.26 3.47
N PRO A 92 -16.60 4.06 4.75
CA PRO A 92 -17.47 2.94 5.13
C PRO A 92 -18.87 3.01 4.51
N GLU A 93 -19.35 4.21 4.21
CA GLU A 93 -20.67 4.44 3.57
C GLU A 93 -20.56 4.70 2.06
N ALA A 94 -19.48 4.24 1.42
CA ALA A 94 -19.35 4.36 -0.02
C ALA A 94 -20.52 3.65 -0.73
N PRO A 95 -21.20 4.32 -1.69
CA PRO A 95 -22.25 3.68 -2.48
C PRO A 95 -21.70 2.43 -3.18
N PHE A 96 -22.51 1.37 -3.26
CA PHE A 96 -22.11 0.05 -3.78
C PHE A 96 -21.46 0.09 -5.19
N TRP A 97 -21.80 1.06 -6.00
CA TRP A 97 -21.19 1.23 -7.32
C TRP A 97 -19.73 1.74 -7.28
N MET A 98 -19.31 2.42 -6.20
CA MET A 98 -17.94 2.92 -6.07
C MET A 98 -16.90 1.80 -5.95
N PRO A 99 -17.03 0.82 -5.04
CA PRO A 99 -16.12 -0.32 -5.00
C PRO A 99 -16.13 -1.14 -6.29
N ILE A 100 -17.28 -1.21 -6.99
CA ILE A 100 -17.37 -1.87 -8.30
C ILE A 100 -16.54 -1.11 -9.35
N LEU A 101 -16.78 0.19 -9.49
CA LEU A 101 -16.06 1.02 -10.46
C LEU A 101 -14.54 1.06 -10.16
N GLY A 102 -14.19 1.22 -8.89
CA GLY A 102 -12.79 1.18 -8.45
C GLY A 102 -12.13 -0.17 -8.72
N GLY A 103 -12.81 -1.27 -8.42
CA GLY A 103 -12.34 -2.63 -8.69
C GLY A 103 -12.11 -2.91 -10.18
N ILE A 104 -13.04 -2.48 -11.04
CA ILE A 104 -12.89 -2.56 -12.51
C ILE A 104 -11.65 -1.77 -12.96
N PHE A 105 -11.49 -0.54 -12.49
CA PHE A 105 -10.34 0.29 -12.83
C PHE A 105 -9.02 -0.33 -12.33
N ALA A 106 -8.96 -0.78 -11.08
CA ALA A 106 -7.78 -1.42 -10.49
C ALA A 106 -7.31 -2.63 -11.31
N ILE A 107 -8.26 -3.52 -11.63
CA ILE A 107 -7.91 -4.79 -12.28
C ILE A 107 -7.69 -4.60 -13.78
N ILE A 108 -8.58 -3.93 -14.50
CA ILE A 108 -8.42 -3.81 -15.96
C ILE A 108 -7.31 -2.82 -16.29
N VAL A 109 -7.46 -1.56 -15.83
CA VAL A 109 -6.59 -0.46 -16.29
C VAL A 109 -5.20 -0.55 -15.67
N VAL A 110 -5.09 -0.80 -14.37
CA VAL A 110 -3.78 -0.72 -13.69
C VAL A 110 -3.03 -2.07 -13.72
N LYS A 111 -3.75 -3.20 -13.69
CA LYS A 111 -3.11 -4.53 -13.58
C LYS A 111 -3.07 -5.27 -14.93
N GLN A 112 -4.22 -5.55 -15.52
CA GLN A 112 -4.32 -6.48 -16.66
C GLN A 112 -3.85 -5.91 -18.00
N VAL A 113 -4.10 -4.63 -18.27
CA VAL A 113 -3.65 -3.96 -19.52
C VAL A 113 -2.12 -3.96 -19.63
N PHE A 114 -1.40 -3.94 -18.51
CA PHE A 114 0.07 -3.98 -18.48
C PHE A 114 0.66 -5.39 -18.47
N GLY A 115 -0.17 -6.43 -18.44
CA GLY A 115 0.30 -7.84 -18.51
C GLY A 115 -0.01 -8.68 -17.27
N GLY A 116 -0.75 -8.15 -16.29
CA GLY A 116 -1.16 -8.86 -15.08
C GLY A 116 -0.20 -8.71 -13.90
N LEU A 117 -0.16 -9.72 -13.04
CA LEU A 117 0.68 -9.68 -11.83
C LEU A 117 2.16 -9.56 -12.20
N GLY A 118 2.85 -8.62 -11.57
CA GLY A 118 4.29 -8.39 -11.79
C GLY A 118 4.63 -7.36 -12.87
N GLN A 119 3.64 -6.88 -13.65
CA GLN A 119 3.86 -5.94 -14.75
C GLN A 119 3.20 -4.57 -14.51
N ASN A 120 2.51 -4.39 -13.41
CA ASN A 120 1.87 -3.13 -13.05
C ASN A 120 2.91 -2.05 -12.69
N PHE A 121 2.75 -0.85 -13.24
CA PHE A 121 3.66 0.29 -13.02
C PHE A 121 3.36 1.06 -11.72
N MET A 122 2.22 0.83 -11.09
CA MET A 122 1.82 1.37 -9.79
C MET A 122 0.95 0.37 -9.03
N ASN A 123 0.76 0.59 -7.74
CA ASN A 123 -0.13 -0.23 -6.92
C ASN A 123 -1.58 -0.11 -7.41
N PRO A 124 -2.25 -1.23 -7.81
CA PRO A 124 -3.59 -1.19 -8.40
C PRO A 124 -4.67 -0.62 -7.48
N ALA A 125 -4.63 -0.95 -6.18
CA ALA A 125 -5.60 -0.44 -5.23
C ALA A 125 -5.48 1.09 -5.04
N LEU A 126 -4.24 1.61 -4.98
CA LEU A 126 -3.99 3.05 -4.89
C LEU A 126 -4.34 3.78 -6.18
N GLY A 127 -4.04 3.19 -7.34
CA GLY A 127 -4.45 3.75 -8.63
C GLY A 127 -5.96 3.94 -8.72
N ALA A 128 -6.72 2.93 -8.29
CA ALA A 128 -8.17 3.02 -8.22
C ALA A 128 -8.67 4.04 -7.18
N ARG A 129 -8.05 4.10 -5.99
CA ARG A 129 -8.37 5.11 -4.99
C ARG A 129 -8.18 6.53 -5.54
N CYS A 130 -7.04 6.80 -6.18
CA CYS A 130 -6.79 8.12 -6.77
C CYS A 130 -7.76 8.45 -7.89
N PHE A 131 -8.08 7.48 -8.74
CA PHE A 131 -9.11 7.65 -9.76
C PHE A 131 -10.47 8.04 -9.15
N LEU A 132 -10.92 7.32 -8.11
CA LEU A 132 -12.17 7.61 -7.42
C LEU A 132 -12.12 8.95 -6.67
N MET A 133 -10.97 9.31 -6.07
CA MET A 133 -10.79 10.58 -5.37
C MET A 133 -10.88 11.78 -6.32
N ILE A 134 -10.30 11.68 -7.52
CA ILE A 134 -10.35 12.73 -8.53
C ILE A 134 -11.75 12.84 -9.13
N SER A 135 -12.40 11.70 -9.41
CA SER A 135 -13.70 11.67 -10.09
C SER A 135 -14.88 11.96 -9.15
N PHE A 136 -14.79 11.55 -7.90
CA PHE A 136 -15.89 11.58 -6.93
C PHE A 136 -15.45 12.10 -5.55
N ALA A 137 -14.67 13.19 -5.53
CA ALA A 137 -14.06 13.76 -4.32
C ALA A 137 -15.05 13.91 -3.15
N ALA A 138 -16.23 14.49 -3.40
CA ALA A 138 -17.23 14.73 -2.36
C ALA A 138 -17.71 13.44 -1.66
N ARG A 139 -17.75 12.31 -2.36
CA ARG A 139 -18.12 11.02 -1.79
C ARG A 139 -16.95 10.34 -1.08
N MET A 140 -15.74 10.51 -1.61
CA MET A 140 -14.52 9.95 -1.02
C MET A 140 -14.06 10.65 0.26
N THR A 141 -14.48 11.89 0.48
CA THR A 141 -14.16 12.70 1.68
C THR A 141 -15.30 12.81 2.68
N SER A 142 -16.43 12.12 2.44
CA SER A 142 -17.56 12.08 3.37
C SER A 142 -17.40 10.89 4.31
N PHE A 143 -17.14 11.19 5.59
CA PHE A 143 -16.97 10.16 6.63
C PHE A 143 -18.06 10.30 7.68
N THR A 144 -18.73 9.20 7.97
CA THR A 144 -19.76 9.11 9.00
C THR A 144 -19.23 8.26 10.15
N TYR A 145 -19.36 8.79 11.37
CA TYR A 145 -19.02 8.10 12.60
C TYR A 145 -20.15 8.29 13.60
N ASP A 146 -20.64 7.21 14.21
CA ASP A 146 -21.83 7.22 15.09
C ASP A 146 -23.08 7.89 14.46
N GLY A 147 -23.28 7.69 13.16
CA GLY A 147 -24.44 8.25 12.44
C GLY A 147 -24.36 9.75 12.14
N VAL A 148 -23.23 10.40 12.44
CA VAL A 148 -23.02 11.83 12.17
C VAL A 148 -21.85 12.00 11.22
N THR A 149 -22.01 12.85 10.20
CA THR A 149 -20.90 13.22 9.32
C THR A 149 -19.87 14.04 10.09
N THR A 150 -18.66 13.53 10.22
CA THR A 150 -17.59 14.15 11.01
C THR A 150 -16.33 14.34 10.18
N ALA A 151 -15.51 15.32 10.56
CA ALA A 151 -14.20 15.52 9.95
C ALA A 151 -13.21 14.43 10.42
N THR A 152 -12.31 14.02 9.53
CA THR A 152 -11.22 13.11 9.91
C THR A 152 -10.26 13.78 10.91
N PRO A 153 -9.49 13.00 11.70
CA PRO A 153 -8.50 13.55 12.61
C PRO A 153 -7.53 14.53 11.92
N LEU A 154 -7.09 14.22 10.69
CA LEU A 154 -6.22 15.12 9.93
C LEU A 154 -6.90 16.47 9.62
N ALA A 155 -8.15 16.43 9.17
CA ALA A 155 -8.92 17.66 8.88
C ALA A 155 -9.22 18.49 10.16
N VAL A 156 -9.33 17.83 11.31
CA VAL A 156 -9.48 18.52 12.62
C VAL A 156 -8.16 19.21 13.01
N MET A 157 -7.01 18.56 12.75
CA MET A 157 -5.69 19.14 13.00
C MET A 157 -5.39 20.35 12.10
N GLU A 158 -5.82 20.32 10.84
CA GLU A 158 -5.71 21.48 9.92
C GLU A 158 -6.47 22.70 10.44
N GLN A 159 -7.56 22.49 11.20
CA GLN A 159 -8.31 23.55 11.87
C GLN A 159 -7.65 24.04 13.18
N GLY A 160 -6.46 23.54 13.52
CA GLY A 160 -5.73 23.90 14.74
C GLY A 160 -6.28 23.29 16.03
N LYS A 161 -7.13 22.26 15.94
CA LYS A 161 -7.69 21.58 17.12
C LYS A 161 -6.82 20.39 17.51
N SER A 162 -6.67 20.15 18.82
CA SER A 162 -5.98 18.99 19.37
C SER A 162 -6.81 17.70 19.20
N ILE A 163 -6.13 16.59 18.98
CA ILE A 163 -6.73 15.26 18.85
C ILE A 163 -6.20 14.36 19.97
N ASP A 164 -7.03 13.44 20.39
CA ASP A 164 -6.64 12.37 21.29
C ASP A 164 -5.83 11.31 20.51
N VAL A 165 -4.50 11.37 20.72
CA VAL A 165 -3.55 10.47 20.07
C VAL A 165 -3.84 9.00 20.39
N MET A 166 -4.31 8.70 21.62
CA MET A 166 -4.62 7.33 22.02
C MET A 166 -5.82 6.78 21.26
N LYS A 167 -6.85 7.60 21.01
CA LYS A 167 -7.99 7.19 20.19
C LYS A 167 -7.59 6.93 18.74
N SER A 168 -6.72 7.77 18.17
CA SER A 168 -6.19 7.56 16.83
C SER A 168 -5.33 6.30 16.73
N PHE A 169 -4.53 6.00 17.74
CA PHE A 169 -3.72 4.79 17.81
C PHE A 169 -4.55 3.51 17.92
N LEU A 170 -5.56 3.51 18.80
CA LEU A 170 -6.46 2.37 18.99
C LEU A 170 -7.48 2.23 17.86
N GLY A 171 -7.88 3.34 17.20
CA GLY A 171 -8.73 3.32 16.03
C GLY A 171 -10.17 3.74 16.23
N PHE A 172 -10.50 4.41 17.33
CA PHE A 172 -11.84 4.95 17.58
C PHE A 172 -11.97 6.37 16.99
N VAL A 173 -11.77 6.47 15.67
CA VAL A 173 -11.76 7.75 14.93
C VAL A 173 -12.50 7.60 13.60
N PRO A 174 -13.11 8.69 13.09
CA PRO A 174 -13.68 8.70 11.73
C PRO A 174 -12.57 8.60 10.69
N GLY A 175 -12.81 7.84 9.62
CA GLY A 175 -11.85 7.66 8.54
C GLY A 175 -12.29 6.58 7.56
N THR A 176 -11.38 6.13 6.70
CA THR A 176 -11.62 4.98 5.83
C THR A 176 -11.63 3.67 6.63
N ILE A 177 -12.16 2.60 6.05
CA ILE A 177 -12.30 1.29 6.74
C ILE A 177 -10.94 0.79 7.28
N GLY A 178 -9.85 1.03 6.57
CA GLY A 178 -8.50 0.57 6.93
C GLY A 178 -7.67 1.56 7.77
N GLU A 179 -8.15 2.79 7.94
CA GLU A 179 -7.46 3.83 8.74
C GLU A 179 -7.84 3.79 10.21
N THR A 180 -8.63 2.79 10.64
CA THR A 180 -9.17 2.73 11.98
C THR A 180 -8.08 2.50 13.03
N SER A 181 -7.36 1.40 13.01
CA SER A 181 -6.40 1.06 14.07
C SER A 181 -4.96 0.97 13.60
N ALA A 182 -4.14 1.97 13.95
CA ALA A 182 -2.71 1.91 13.71
C ALA A 182 -2.05 0.72 14.43
N LEU A 183 -2.52 0.37 15.64
CA LEU A 183 -2.02 -0.76 16.41
C LEU A 183 -2.17 -2.08 15.65
N LEU A 184 -3.35 -2.37 15.10
CA LEU A 184 -3.61 -3.61 14.38
C LEU A 184 -2.84 -3.70 13.06
N LEU A 185 -2.63 -2.56 12.38
CA LEU A 185 -1.78 -2.50 11.19
C LEU A 185 -0.30 -2.77 11.54
N ILE A 186 0.18 -2.25 12.68
CA ILE A 186 1.55 -2.54 13.15
C ILE A 186 1.70 -4.02 13.50
N ILE A 187 0.73 -4.63 14.17
CA ILE A 187 0.74 -6.08 14.47
C ILE A 187 0.78 -6.90 13.18
N GLY A 188 -0.06 -6.57 12.19
CA GLY A 188 -0.03 -7.21 10.88
C GLY A 188 1.30 -7.02 10.15
N GLY A 189 1.88 -5.82 10.22
CA GLY A 189 3.21 -5.53 9.68
C GLY A 189 4.32 -6.32 10.36
N ALA A 190 4.29 -6.43 11.70
CA ALA A 190 5.23 -7.24 12.46
C ALA A 190 5.16 -8.73 12.07
N TYR A 191 3.95 -9.26 11.87
CA TYR A 191 3.75 -10.61 11.35
C TYR A 191 4.43 -10.80 9.99
N LEU A 192 4.26 -9.87 9.04
CA LEU A 192 4.88 -9.95 7.71
C LEU A 192 6.41 -9.85 7.76
N VAL A 193 6.96 -9.00 8.63
CA VAL A 193 8.41 -8.90 8.86
C VAL A 193 8.96 -10.19 9.46
N PHE A 194 8.26 -10.77 10.45
CA PHE A 194 8.66 -12.03 11.07
C PHE A 194 8.65 -13.20 10.07
N LYS A 195 7.64 -13.24 9.20
CA LYS A 195 7.54 -14.20 8.09
C LYS A 195 8.54 -13.91 6.95
N LYS A 196 9.31 -12.81 7.02
CA LYS A 196 10.22 -12.35 5.96
C LYS A 196 9.53 -12.07 4.62
N VAL A 197 8.23 -11.78 4.66
CA VAL A 197 7.46 -11.37 3.49
C VAL A 197 7.82 -9.95 3.10
N ILE A 198 7.97 -9.02 4.05
CA ILE A 198 8.38 -7.64 3.79
C ILE A 198 9.67 -7.28 4.52
N SER A 199 10.41 -6.32 3.96
CA SER A 199 11.57 -5.72 4.64
C SER A 199 11.12 -4.54 5.50
N PRO A 200 11.56 -4.41 6.76
CA PRO A 200 11.19 -3.30 7.62
C PRO A 200 11.78 -1.95 7.18
N ILE A 201 12.71 -1.92 6.22
CA ILE A 201 13.41 -0.71 5.78
C ILE A 201 12.43 0.34 5.28
N ILE A 202 11.53 -0.02 4.36
CA ILE A 202 10.58 0.93 3.77
C ILE A 202 9.65 1.52 4.83
N PRO A 203 8.90 0.73 5.62
CA PRO A 203 8.01 1.28 6.63
C PRO A 203 8.71 2.15 7.67
N CYS A 204 9.85 1.66 8.21
CA CYS A 204 10.57 2.39 9.25
C CYS A 204 11.15 3.72 8.75
N VAL A 205 11.81 3.73 7.59
CA VAL A 205 12.40 4.95 7.04
C VAL A 205 11.30 5.92 6.60
N TYR A 206 10.23 5.43 5.98
CA TYR A 206 9.12 6.27 5.54
C TYR A 206 8.46 7.00 6.72
N VAL A 207 8.08 6.26 7.77
CA VAL A 207 7.45 6.85 8.97
C VAL A 207 8.42 7.80 9.68
N ALA A 208 9.71 7.44 9.78
CA ALA A 208 10.73 8.30 10.40
C ALA A 208 10.90 9.63 9.64
N VAL A 209 10.92 9.59 8.30
CA VAL A 209 11.05 10.81 7.48
C VAL A 209 9.81 11.69 7.61
N VAL A 210 8.59 11.10 7.62
CA VAL A 210 7.36 11.87 7.88
C VAL A 210 7.40 12.51 9.27
N ALA A 211 7.83 11.76 10.30
CA ALA A 211 7.98 12.29 11.66
C ALA A 211 8.92 13.50 11.71
N ILE A 212 10.11 13.37 11.11
CA ILE A 212 11.09 14.46 11.05
C ILE A 212 10.53 15.66 10.27
N PHE A 213 9.88 15.40 9.13
CA PHE A 213 9.29 16.45 8.30
C PHE A 213 8.21 17.25 9.06
N VAL A 214 7.33 16.55 9.78
CA VAL A 214 6.29 17.17 10.60
C VAL A 214 6.88 17.98 11.75
N LEU A 215 7.95 17.50 12.41
CA LEU A 215 8.63 18.25 13.48
C LEU A 215 9.28 19.54 12.98
N ILE A 216 9.85 19.52 11.77
CA ILE A 216 10.56 20.69 11.21
C ILE A 216 9.58 21.71 10.63
N PHE A 217 8.59 21.24 9.86
CA PHE A 217 7.72 22.09 9.05
C PHE A 217 6.28 22.21 9.58
N GLY A 218 5.90 21.46 10.62
CA GLY A 218 4.53 21.43 11.15
C GLY A 218 4.08 22.70 11.89
N GLY A 219 4.99 23.65 12.16
CA GLY A 219 4.65 24.92 12.81
C GLY A 219 4.35 24.84 14.32
N HIS A 220 4.34 23.64 14.90
CA HIS A 220 4.07 23.39 16.33
C HIS A 220 5.35 23.13 17.15
N GLY A 221 6.54 23.44 16.60
CA GLY A 221 7.82 23.16 17.23
C GLY A 221 8.05 21.67 17.45
N PHE A 222 8.71 21.29 18.56
CA PHE A 222 8.96 19.89 18.93
C PHE A 222 7.80 19.27 19.71
N ASP A 223 6.55 19.47 19.27
CA ASP A 223 5.39 18.82 19.87
C ASP A 223 5.28 17.36 19.42
N LEU A 224 5.69 16.44 20.31
CA LEU A 224 5.62 15.00 20.10
C LEU A 224 4.18 14.49 19.98
N SER A 225 3.22 15.15 20.64
CA SER A 225 1.81 14.77 20.56
C SER A 225 1.24 15.08 19.18
N TYR A 226 1.56 16.25 18.63
CA TYR A 226 1.18 16.61 17.27
C TYR A 226 1.82 15.67 16.22
N MET A 227 3.11 15.38 16.38
CA MET A 227 3.82 14.42 15.51
C MET A 227 3.17 13.03 15.58
N ALA A 228 2.90 12.51 16.78
CA ALA A 228 2.28 11.19 16.94
C ALA A 228 0.86 11.16 16.36
N ALA A 229 0.07 12.23 16.54
CA ALA A 229 -1.24 12.37 15.93
C ALA A 229 -1.16 12.32 14.39
N GLN A 230 -0.19 12.99 13.79
CA GLN A 230 0.05 12.96 12.34
C GLN A 230 0.46 11.56 11.83
N ILE A 231 1.24 10.81 12.61
CA ILE A 231 1.68 9.46 12.24
C ILE A 231 0.53 8.45 12.33
N PHE A 232 -0.25 8.49 13.42
CA PHE A 232 -1.31 7.51 13.67
C PHE A 232 -2.65 7.87 13.04
N SER A 233 -2.78 9.03 12.41
CA SER A 233 -3.98 9.46 11.71
C SER A 233 -3.83 9.31 10.20
N GLY A 234 -4.95 9.04 9.52
CA GLY A 234 -5.00 8.84 8.08
C GLY A 234 -4.30 7.55 7.63
N GLY A 235 -4.21 7.36 6.33
CA GLY A 235 -3.72 6.13 5.71
C GLY A 235 -2.21 5.88 5.77
N LEU A 236 -1.43 6.61 6.60
CA LEU A 236 0.03 6.48 6.62
C LEU A 236 0.47 5.06 7.01
N MET A 237 -0.10 4.50 8.09
CA MET A 237 0.29 3.15 8.56
C MET A 237 -0.09 2.07 7.55
N LEU A 238 -1.30 2.13 6.99
CA LEU A 238 -1.73 1.20 5.93
C LEU A 238 -0.85 1.36 4.68
N GLY A 239 -0.59 2.59 4.26
CA GLY A 239 0.25 2.92 3.11
C GLY A 239 1.69 2.45 3.28
N ALA A 240 2.32 2.75 4.41
CA ALA A 240 3.73 2.44 4.67
C ALA A 240 4.00 0.93 4.81
N ILE A 241 3.09 0.19 5.45
CA ILE A 241 3.31 -1.22 5.77
C ILE A 241 2.86 -2.14 4.63
N PHE A 242 1.71 -1.87 4.01
CA PHE A 242 1.09 -2.81 3.06
C PHE A 242 1.10 -2.35 1.61
N MET A 243 1.19 -1.05 1.35
CA MET A 243 1.07 -0.53 -0.02
C MET A 243 2.40 -0.08 -0.62
N ALA A 244 3.25 0.57 0.18
CA ALA A 244 4.58 0.98 -0.27
C ALA A 244 5.59 -0.18 -0.32
N THR A 245 5.26 -1.32 0.30
CA THR A 245 6.09 -2.53 0.32
C THR A 245 5.68 -3.55 -0.76
N ASP A 246 4.83 -3.17 -1.70
CA ASP A 246 4.46 -4.01 -2.83
C ASP A 246 5.70 -4.41 -3.64
N TYR A 247 5.85 -5.72 -3.91
CA TYR A 247 7.04 -6.27 -4.57
C TYR A 247 7.26 -5.74 -5.98
N VAL A 248 6.19 -5.44 -6.69
CA VAL A 248 6.25 -5.04 -8.10
C VAL A 248 6.65 -3.58 -8.24
N THR A 249 6.16 -2.73 -7.34
CA THR A 249 6.25 -1.27 -7.45
C THR A 249 7.25 -0.64 -6.49
N SER A 250 8.01 -1.46 -5.73
CA SER A 250 9.07 -0.99 -4.84
C SER A 250 10.46 -1.42 -5.32
N PRO A 251 11.54 -0.66 -5.01
CA PRO A 251 12.89 -1.00 -5.42
C PRO A 251 13.39 -2.31 -4.80
N ILE A 252 14.21 -3.06 -5.57
CA ILE A 252 14.78 -4.33 -5.13
C ILE A 252 15.99 -4.10 -4.19
N THR A 253 16.84 -3.11 -4.50
CA THR A 253 18.11 -2.87 -3.79
C THR A 253 17.87 -2.23 -2.42
N LYS A 254 18.75 -2.51 -1.43
CA LYS A 254 18.65 -1.89 -0.09
C LYS A 254 18.73 -0.37 -0.15
N ASN A 255 19.69 0.17 -0.92
CA ASN A 255 19.85 1.61 -1.08
C ASN A 255 18.66 2.22 -1.82
N GLY A 256 18.12 1.52 -2.82
CA GLY A 256 16.90 1.93 -3.52
C GLY A 256 15.71 2.02 -2.58
N LYS A 257 15.52 1.05 -1.68
CA LYS A 257 14.45 1.08 -0.66
C LYS A 257 14.56 2.28 0.27
N ILE A 258 15.79 2.65 0.68
CA ILE A 258 16.00 3.81 1.54
C ILE A 258 15.66 5.11 0.79
N ILE A 259 16.19 5.29 -0.43
CA ILE A 259 15.92 6.48 -1.25
C ILE A 259 14.41 6.59 -1.53
N TYR A 260 13.77 5.50 -1.92
CA TYR A 260 12.34 5.43 -2.16
C TYR A 260 11.53 5.84 -0.93
N ALA A 261 11.87 5.33 0.25
CA ALA A 261 11.19 5.65 1.51
C ALA A 261 11.40 7.11 1.93
N ILE A 262 12.57 7.69 1.67
CA ILE A 262 12.84 9.12 1.90
C ILE A 262 11.95 9.98 0.98
N VAL A 263 11.90 9.65 -0.31
CA VAL A 263 11.03 10.36 -1.28
C VAL A 263 9.58 10.29 -0.85
N LEU A 264 9.11 9.09 -0.45
CA LEU A 264 7.75 8.91 0.09
C LEU A 264 7.47 9.82 1.28
N GLY A 265 8.38 9.85 2.25
CA GLY A 265 8.23 10.65 3.46
C GLY A 265 8.15 12.14 3.17
N ILE A 266 9.02 12.64 2.31
CA ILE A 266 9.03 14.04 1.90
C ILE A 266 7.74 14.40 1.15
N LEU A 267 7.34 13.61 0.16
CA LEU A 267 6.11 13.85 -0.60
C LEU A 267 4.88 13.83 0.29
N THR A 268 4.78 12.84 1.20
CA THR A 268 3.65 12.76 2.13
C THR A 268 3.61 13.96 3.08
N GLY A 269 4.77 14.38 3.60
CA GLY A 269 4.86 15.57 4.44
C GLY A 269 4.45 16.84 3.69
N LEU A 270 4.90 16.99 2.45
CA LEU A 270 4.51 18.12 1.60
C LEU A 270 2.99 18.15 1.33
N PHE A 271 2.40 17.02 0.95
CA PHE A 271 0.95 16.95 0.70
C PHE A 271 0.13 17.20 1.95
N ARG A 272 0.57 16.73 3.12
CA ARG A 272 -0.16 16.89 4.38
C ARG A 272 -0.08 18.31 4.95
N LEU A 273 1.08 18.96 4.87
CA LEU A 273 1.27 20.28 5.49
C LEU A 273 1.01 21.45 4.52
N PHE A 274 1.19 21.26 3.23
CA PHE A 274 1.08 22.32 2.22
C PHE A 274 0.08 22.01 1.11
N GLY A 275 -0.43 20.77 1.05
CA GLY A 275 -1.40 20.38 0.04
C GLY A 275 -2.84 20.75 0.41
N PRO A 276 -3.74 20.81 -0.57
CA PRO A 276 -5.16 21.08 -0.33
C PRO A 276 -5.93 19.88 0.23
N MET A 277 -5.28 18.73 0.40
CA MET A 277 -5.87 17.49 0.89
C MET A 277 -5.00 16.91 2.00
N ALA A 278 -5.60 16.69 3.17
CA ALA A 278 -4.95 16.07 4.32
C ALA A 278 -4.41 14.65 4.03
N GLU A 279 -5.00 13.94 3.09
CA GLU A 279 -4.68 12.54 2.76
C GLU A 279 -3.77 12.42 1.53
N GLY A 280 -2.51 12.84 1.67
CA GLY A 280 -1.51 12.81 0.59
C GLY A 280 -0.82 11.46 0.36
N VAL A 281 -1.01 10.44 1.23
CA VAL A 281 -0.27 9.17 1.20
C VAL A 281 -0.41 8.43 -0.13
N SER A 282 -1.62 8.33 -0.65
CA SER A 282 -1.91 7.60 -1.89
C SER A 282 -1.22 8.22 -3.10
N TYR A 283 -1.26 9.55 -3.21
CA TYR A 283 -0.58 10.29 -4.29
C TYR A 283 0.94 10.16 -4.16
N SER A 284 1.47 10.26 -2.94
CA SER A 284 2.90 10.10 -2.68
C SER A 284 3.41 8.74 -3.13
N ILE A 285 2.68 7.66 -2.80
CA ILE A 285 3.08 6.31 -3.19
C ILE A 285 3.03 6.13 -4.71
N ILE A 286 1.98 6.62 -5.38
CA ILE A 286 1.89 6.52 -6.83
C ILE A 286 3.05 7.28 -7.52
N ILE A 287 3.32 8.52 -7.10
CA ILE A 287 4.43 9.30 -7.66
C ILE A 287 5.75 8.60 -7.42
N ALA A 288 5.97 8.09 -6.21
CA ALA A 288 7.19 7.37 -5.88
C ALA A 288 7.33 6.05 -6.67
N ASN A 289 6.23 5.32 -6.92
CA ASN A 289 6.23 4.12 -7.76
C ASN A 289 6.70 4.43 -9.19
N LEU A 290 6.27 5.57 -9.76
CA LEU A 290 6.72 6.02 -11.09
C LEU A 290 8.21 6.37 -11.10
N LEU A 291 8.79 6.75 -9.96
CA LEU A 291 10.22 7.06 -9.84
C LEU A 291 11.10 5.82 -9.61
N VAL A 292 10.51 4.66 -9.28
CA VAL A 292 11.28 3.43 -9.01
C VAL A 292 12.26 3.06 -10.12
N PRO A 293 11.90 3.07 -11.42
CA PRO A 293 12.85 2.76 -12.48
C PRO A 293 14.06 3.70 -12.53
N LEU A 294 13.88 4.97 -12.13
CA LEU A 294 14.97 5.95 -12.04
C LEU A 294 15.86 5.68 -10.83
N ILE A 295 15.26 5.36 -9.69
CA ILE A 295 15.96 5.00 -8.46
C ILE A 295 16.81 3.75 -8.68
N GLU A 296 16.27 2.75 -9.36
CA GLU A 296 17.00 1.51 -9.64
C GLU A 296 18.19 1.72 -10.56
N ARG A 297 18.10 2.57 -11.58
CA ARG A 297 19.26 2.90 -12.45
C ARG A 297 20.47 3.41 -11.67
N VAL A 298 20.24 4.12 -10.56
CA VAL A 298 21.32 4.70 -9.74
C VAL A 298 21.79 3.72 -8.67
N THR A 299 20.92 2.78 -8.24
CA THR A 299 21.17 1.93 -7.06
C THR A 299 21.53 0.48 -7.40
N VAL A 300 21.36 0.04 -8.65
CA VAL A 300 21.79 -1.30 -9.08
C VAL A 300 23.30 -1.41 -9.00
N PRO A 301 23.84 -2.41 -8.28
CA PRO A 301 25.28 -2.62 -8.18
C PRO A 301 25.85 -2.99 -9.56
N THR A 302 27.06 -2.54 -9.83
CA THR A 302 27.79 -2.92 -11.04
C THR A 302 28.04 -4.42 -11.04
N PRO A 303 27.75 -5.15 -12.13
CA PRO A 303 28.04 -6.58 -12.22
C PRO A 303 29.52 -6.88 -12.01
N PHE A 304 29.81 -8.06 -11.48
CA PHE A 304 31.19 -8.52 -11.30
C PHE A 304 31.96 -8.52 -12.65
N GLY A 305 33.17 -7.97 -12.64
CA GLY A 305 34.04 -7.90 -13.84
C GLY A 305 33.85 -6.66 -14.71
N ILE A 306 32.86 -5.79 -14.44
CA ILE A 306 32.73 -4.50 -15.13
C ILE A 306 33.49 -3.42 -14.36
N VAL A 307 34.61 -2.97 -14.92
CA VAL A 307 35.35 -1.81 -14.40
C VAL A 307 34.61 -0.53 -14.82
N LYS A 308 34.25 0.33 -13.85
CA LYS A 308 33.68 1.65 -14.16
C LYS A 308 34.69 2.42 -15.03
N LYS A 309 34.33 2.78 -16.25
CA LYS A 309 35.09 3.73 -17.06
C LYS A 309 35.25 5.04 -16.28
N GLY A 310 36.43 5.25 -15.70
CA GLY A 310 36.75 6.46 -14.94
C GLY A 310 37.61 6.25 -13.68
N GLY A 311 37.84 5.02 -13.22
CA GLY A 311 38.88 4.74 -12.21
C GLY A 311 40.23 4.76 -12.87
N LYS A 312 41.05 5.78 -12.61
CA LYS A 312 42.51 5.72 -12.91
C LYS A 312 43.06 4.46 -12.22
N SER A 313 43.60 3.55 -12.99
CA SER A 313 44.48 2.50 -12.47
C SER A 313 45.68 3.22 -11.84
N ASN A 314 45.74 3.25 -10.53
CA ASN A 314 47.04 3.49 -9.89
C ASN A 314 47.83 2.20 -10.07
N GLU A 315 48.78 2.22 -11.00
CA GLU A 315 49.92 1.35 -11.03
C GLU A 315 50.80 1.57 -9.78
#